data_98251091f3d0f59922a8aafe8822024b
#
_entry.id   98251091f3d0f59922a8aafe8822024b
#
_cell.length_a   1.000
_cell.length_b   1.000
_cell.length_c   1.000
_cell.angle_alpha   90.00
_cell.angle_beta   90.00
_cell.angle_gamma   90.00
#
_symmetry.space_group_name_H-M   'P 1'
#
loop_
_entity.id
_entity.type
_entity.pdbx_description
1 polymer ?
#
loop_
_entity_poly.entity_id
_entity_poly.type
_entity_poly.pdbx_seq_one_letter_code
_entity_poly.pdbx_strand_id
1 'polypeptide(L)'
;MLHVWLRAQHSPLAVWREDVQQWQTVDGWQQLQTIYGHHKSNGQKAICLYFPSSHVLQVDTALNNAQLKQLGNSGKQYLFEETSLTPVEQLVIRQLSHADTTQLYALAQSDIEAWQQSAQLVGMNIVALLPDFLLLPPPEEGAGQQVTLYQDEQTLLLRQSLRQGMAVSYLPLIFERFPHLSEVMLLTSIEANSLAISDSATNEMDSMGINDIPAASATTSSMAQTKALIADHQLLLTSLPTTPAPIDNPERHALNFFIKSTDSQLSPYLRVAMMVALSALVLQMATDGVQWYQYNEATAATKTEIAAQYQSWFTDEPLSTRTKLQVQLQPKLLSDSQAPASHMAALSKISPLIKQSSLRAQTLVMQPSALSFTLIAPDRGSLDQFTSTLIAQGLNAKLAQVSSNDQGQFSAQVTVDVVENSDTANTPAAS
;
A
#
# COMPACT_ATOMS: atom_id res chain seq x y z
N MET A 1 -4.69 20.09 18.63
CA MET A 1 -4.67 20.00 17.15
C MET A 1 -4.17 21.32 16.62
N LEU A 2 -3.36 21.33 15.56
CA LEU A 2 -2.88 22.57 14.96
C LEU A 2 -3.80 22.96 13.80
N HIS A 3 -4.24 24.20 13.75
CA HIS A 3 -5.03 24.71 12.63
C HIS A 3 -4.12 25.44 11.67
N VAL A 4 -4.15 25.03 10.40
CA VAL A 4 -3.32 25.56 9.32
C VAL A 4 -4.22 26.03 8.19
N TRP A 5 -4.00 27.24 7.70
CA TRP A 5 -4.72 27.80 6.56
C TRP A 5 -3.81 27.97 5.37
N LEU A 6 -4.16 27.34 4.27
CA LEU A 6 -3.54 27.47 2.96
C LEU A 6 -4.40 28.43 2.14
N ARG A 7 -3.94 29.67 1.95
CA ARG A 7 -4.72 30.72 1.25
C ARG A 7 -4.76 30.53 -0.26
N ALA A 8 -3.64 30.10 -0.83
CA ALA A 8 -3.51 29.75 -2.25
C ALA A 8 -2.47 28.65 -2.42
N GLN A 9 -2.44 27.98 -3.56
CA GLN A 9 -1.60 26.81 -3.81
C GLN A 9 -0.10 27.03 -3.55
N HIS A 10 0.38 28.26 -3.77
CA HIS A 10 1.80 28.63 -3.60
C HIS A 10 2.01 29.75 -2.57
N SER A 11 1.00 30.03 -1.76
CA SER A 11 1.09 31.07 -0.72
C SER A 11 1.78 30.52 0.53
N PRO A 12 2.33 31.42 1.37
CA PRO A 12 2.72 31.05 2.72
C PRO A 12 1.56 30.44 3.49
N LEU A 13 1.86 29.54 4.40
CA LEU A 13 0.85 28.97 5.30
C LEU A 13 0.55 29.96 6.44
N ALA A 14 -0.67 29.94 6.93
CA ALA A 14 -1.00 30.64 8.15
C ALA A 14 -1.37 29.61 9.26
N VAL A 15 -0.89 29.81 10.46
CA VAL A 15 -1.12 28.96 11.62
C VAL A 15 -1.88 29.73 12.67
N TRP A 16 -2.96 29.12 13.18
CA TRP A 16 -3.75 29.72 14.23
C TRP A 16 -3.05 29.63 15.58
N ARG A 17 -2.89 30.76 16.21
CA ARG A 17 -2.37 30.87 17.57
C ARG A 17 -3.53 31.11 18.55
N GLU A 18 -3.81 30.10 19.37
CA GLU A 18 -4.91 30.14 20.35
C GLU A 18 -4.67 31.18 21.45
N ASP A 19 -3.40 31.46 21.78
CA ASP A 19 -3.00 32.43 22.81
C ASP A 19 -3.32 33.88 22.45
N VAL A 20 -3.21 34.23 21.17
CA VAL A 20 -3.44 35.59 20.65
C VAL A 20 -4.66 35.71 19.75
N GLN A 21 -5.35 34.60 19.46
CA GLN A 21 -6.50 34.52 18.57
C GLN A 21 -6.23 35.12 17.16
N GLN A 22 -5.06 34.83 16.61
CA GLN A 22 -4.61 35.39 15.33
C GLN A 22 -3.90 34.36 14.47
N TRP A 23 -3.90 34.59 13.16
CA TRP A 23 -3.15 33.81 12.20
C TRP A 23 -1.73 34.33 12.08
N GLN A 24 -0.76 33.46 12.32
CA GLN A 24 0.66 33.73 12.11
C GLN A 24 1.11 33.15 10.77
N THR A 25 1.70 33.96 9.90
CA THR A 25 2.23 33.52 8.62
C THR A 25 3.51 32.73 8.80
N VAL A 26 3.66 31.66 8.03
CA VAL A 26 4.80 30.74 8.04
C VAL A 26 5.19 30.43 6.59
N ASP A 27 6.49 30.49 6.25
CA ASP A 27 7.01 30.28 4.91
C ASP A 27 7.00 28.79 4.51
N GLY A 28 5.79 28.20 4.44
CA GLY A 28 5.58 26.86 3.97
C GLY A 28 5.77 25.74 5.00
N TRP A 29 5.69 24.51 4.51
CA TRP A 29 5.66 23.31 5.32
C TRP A 29 6.93 23.04 6.14
N GLN A 30 8.10 23.39 5.60
CA GLN A 30 9.38 23.16 6.30
C GLN A 30 9.53 24.05 7.53
N GLN A 31 9.16 25.34 7.41
CA GLN A 31 9.17 26.25 8.55
C GLN A 31 8.13 25.85 9.58
N LEU A 32 6.96 25.40 9.15
CA LEU A 32 5.92 24.83 10.02
C LEU A 32 6.48 23.68 10.85
N GLN A 33 7.25 22.76 10.24
CA GLN A 33 7.92 21.67 10.93
C GLN A 33 8.92 22.19 11.97
N THR A 34 9.73 23.18 11.59
CA THR A 34 10.76 23.74 12.48
C THR A 34 10.15 24.37 13.73
N ILE A 35 9.06 25.12 13.56
CA ILE A 35 8.41 25.83 14.68
C ILE A 35 7.57 24.87 15.55
N TYR A 36 6.84 23.95 14.93
CA TYR A 36 5.81 23.16 15.63
C TYR A 36 6.14 21.65 15.69
N GLY A 37 7.15 21.15 14.98
CA GLY A 37 7.51 19.73 14.91
C GLY A 37 8.32 19.21 16.10
N HIS A 38 8.92 20.06 16.91
CA HIS A 38 9.88 19.66 17.96
C HIS A 38 9.27 19.17 19.28
N HIS A 39 7.96 18.97 19.36
CA HIS A 39 7.39 18.34 20.55
C HIS A 39 7.71 16.84 20.58
N LYS A 40 8.47 16.41 21.59
CA LYS A 40 8.96 15.04 21.91
C LYS A 40 7.86 13.98 22.16
N SER A 41 6.68 14.10 21.60
CA SER A 41 5.69 13.03 21.66
C SER A 41 5.87 12.10 20.45
N ASN A 42 5.95 10.81 20.70
CA ASN A 42 6.16 9.72 19.70
C ASN A 42 5.05 9.59 18.64
N GLY A 43 4.31 10.65 18.31
CA GLY A 43 3.24 10.64 17.34
C GLY A 43 3.33 11.81 16.36
N GLN A 44 2.93 11.58 15.12
CA GLN A 44 2.76 12.65 14.13
C GLN A 44 1.78 13.69 14.66
N LYS A 45 2.11 14.98 14.50
CA LYS A 45 1.25 16.06 14.97
C LYS A 45 0.01 16.16 14.08
N ALA A 46 -1.15 16.06 14.71
CA ALA A 46 -2.43 16.18 14.02
C ALA A 46 -2.71 17.63 13.63
N ILE A 47 -3.02 17.86 12.35
CA ILE A 47 -3.36 19.16 11.79
C ILE A 47 -4.75 19.16 11.17
N CYS A 48 -5.46 20.29 11.32
CA CYS A 48 -6.62 20.64 10.52
C CYS A 48 -6.15 21.62 9.44
N LEU A 49 -6.30 21.26 8.17
CA LEU A 49 -5.94 22.09 7.04
C LEU A 49 -7.21 22.76 6.47
N TYR A 50 -7.21 24.09 6.47
CA TYR A 50 -8.16 24.89 5.72
C TYR A 50 -7.56 25.20 4.36
N PHE A 51 -8.20 24.70 3.31
CA PHE A 51 -7.71 24.83 1.94
C PHE A 51 -8.55 25.84 1.15
N PRO A 52 -8.03 26.43 0.03
CA PRO A 52 -8.72 27.44 -0.73
C PRO A 52 -10.06 26.93 -1.28
N SER A 53 -11.13 27.62 -0.98
CA SER A 53 -12.49 27.30 -1.47
C SER A 53 -12.61 27.39 -3.00
N SER A 54 -11.66 28.01 -3.69
CA SER A 54 -11.58 28.02 -5.15
C SER A 54 -11.39 26.63 -5.78
N HIS A 55 -10.91 25.65 -5.00
CA HIS A 55 -10.77 24.26 -5.44
C HIS A 55 -12.05 23.44 -5.29
N VAL A 56 -13.06 23.99 -4.58
CA VAL A 56 -14.32 23.30 -4.30
C VAL A 56 -15.35 23.62 -5.36
N LEU A 57 -15.86 22.59 -5.99
CA LEU A 57 -17.04 22.69 -6.85
C LEU A 57 -18.29 22.55 -5.97
N GLN A 58 -19.30 23.38 -6.24
CA GLN A 58 -20.56 23.39 -5.51
C GLN A 58 -21.73 23.23 -6.47
N VAL A 59 -22.63 22.31 -6.17
CA VAL A 59 -23.85 22.09 -6.95
C VAL A 59 -25.03 21.98 -5.99
N ASP A 60 -26.04 22.83 -6.24
CA ASP A 60 -27.33 22.74 -5.55
C ASP A 60 -28.22 21.74 -6.27
N THR A 61 -28.80 20.80 -5.56
CA THR A 61 -29.68 19.81 -6.14
C THR A 61 -31.04 19.79 -5.42
N ALA A 62 -32.10 19.65 -6.21
CA ALA A 62 -33.45 19.43 -5.71
C ALA A 62 -33.67 17.96 -5.25
N LEU A 63 -32.68 17.08 -5.43
CA LEU A 63 -32.77 15.70 -5.03
C LEU A 63 -32.73 15.59 -3.51
N ASN A 64 -33.63 14.81 -2.96
CA ASN A 64 -33.64 14.53 -1.52
C ASN A 64 -32.56 13.46 -1.17
N ASN A 65 -32.32 13.33 0.15
CA ASN A 65 -31.33 12.38 0.66
C ASN A 65 -31.55 10.92 0.23
N ALA A 66 -32.80 10.49 0.09
CA ALA A 66 -33.12 9.13 -0.34
C ALA A 66 -32.75 8.90 -1.80
N GLN A 67 -33.08 9.87 -2.67
CA GLN A 67 -32.71 9.84 -4.09
C GLN A 67 -31.20 9.89 -4.26
N LEU A 68 -30.49 10.74 -3.52
CA LEU A 68 -29.03 10.80 -3.55
C LEU A 68 -28.34 9.53 -3.06
N LYS A 69 -28.95 8.81 -2.11
CA LYS A 69 -28.46 7.49 -1.69
C LYS A 69 -28.65 6.43 -2.79
N GLN A 70 -29.78 6.50 -3.53
CA GLN A 70 -30.02 5.60 -4.66
C GLN A 70 -29.07 5.81 -5.82
N LEU A 71 -28.70 7.07 -6.09
CA LEU A 71 -27.71 7.42 -7.12
C LEU A 71 -26.33 6.83 -6.82
N GLY A 72 -26.01 6.60 -5.55
CA GLY A 72 -24.68 6.17 -5.13
C GLY A 72 -23.59 7.23 -5.36
N ASN A 73 -22.33 6.84 -5.16
CA ASN A 73 -21.22 7.80 -5.34
C ASN A 73 -21.02 8.20 -6.79
N SER A 74 -21.04 7.24 -7.71
CA SER A 74 -20.87 7.53 -9.15
C SER A 74 -21.96 8.46 -9.68
N GLY A 75 -23.22 8.22 -9.33
CA GLY A 75 -24.30 9.09 -9.76
C GLY A 75 -24.18 10.53 -9.22
N LYS A 76 -23.68 10.69 -7.97
CA LYS A 76 -23.38 12.02 -7.42
C LYS A 76 -22.22 12.70 -8.15
N GLN A 77 -21.21 11.93 -8.58
CA GLN A 77 -20.08 12.45 -9.35
C GLN A 77 -20.53 13.03 -10.70
N TYR A 78 -21.45 12.36 -11.38
CA TYR A 78 -21.99 12.86 -12.64
C TYR A 78 -22.75 14.19 -12.55
N LEU A 79 -23.25 14.56 -11.35
CA LEU A 79 -23.87 15.89 -11.16
C LEU A 79 -22.86 17.05 -11.30
N PHE A 80 -21.56 16.75 -11.30
CA PHE A 80 -20.49 17.72 -11.48
C PHE A 80 -19.91 17.71 -12.90
N GLU A 81 -20.42 16.88 -13.82
CA GLU A 81 -19.86 16.74 -15.18
C GLU A 81 -19.80 18.05 -15.93
N GLU A 82 -20.81 18.91 -15.81
CA GLU A 82 -20.87 20.20 -16.50
C GLU A 82 -19.96 21.27 -15.86
N THR A 83 -19.59 21.11 -14.60
CA THR A 83 -18.84 22.12 -13.83
C THR A 83 -17.39 21.72 -13.58
N SER A 84 -17.05 20.46 -13.75
CA SER A 84 -15.71 19.94 -13.45
C SER A 84 -14.82 19.91 -14.68
N LEU A 85 -13.61 20.42 -14.54
CA LEU A 85 -12.52 20.22 -15.50
C LEU A 85 -11.73 18.92 -15.24
N THR A 86 -11.92 18.33 -14.06
CA THR A 86 -11.31 17.05 -13.67
C THR A 86 -12.27 15.92 -14.00
N PRO A 87 -11.79 14.72 -14.39
CA PRO A 87 -12.64 13.55 -14.54
C PRO A 87 -13.49 13.31 -13.29
N VAL A 88 -14.79 13.14 -13.47
CA VAL A 88 -15.74 13.10 -12.33
C VAL A 88 -15.48 11.92 -11.38
N GLU A 89 -14.88 10.85 -11.87
CA GLU A 89 -14.50 9.68 -11.09
C GLU A 89 -13.40 9.99 -10.05
N GLN A 90 -12.64 11.06 -10.29
CA GLN A 90 -11.57 11.53 -9.40
C GLN A 90 -12.06 12.59 -8.39
N LEU A 91 -13.36 12.83 -8.33
CA LEU A 91 -13.94 13.78 -7.40
C LEU A 91 -14.35 13.08 -6.10
N VAL A 92 -13.92 13.64 -4.98
CA VAL A 92 -14.39 13.28 -3.64
C VAL A 92 -15.56 14.17 -3.28
N ILE A 93 -16.71 13.55 -2.99
CA ILE A 93 -17.96 14.28 -2.76
C ILE A 93 -18.29 14.33 -1.28
N ARG A 94 -18.75 15.49 -0.83
CA ARG A 94 -19.40 15.73 0.47
C ARG A 94 -20.77 16.31 0.23
N GLN A 95 -21.70 16.03 1.14
CA GLN A 95 -23.05 16.55 1.05
C GLN A 95 -23.47 17.21 2.36
N LEU A 96 -24.13 18.33 2.24
CA LEU A 96 -24.84 19.02 3.31
C LEU A 96 -26.32 19.05 2.98
N SER A 97 -27.12 18.39 3.80
CA SER A 97 -28.57 18.38 3.64
C SER A 97 -29.24 19.22 4.70
N HIS A 98 -30.23 20.01 4.32
CA HIS A 98 -31.08 20.76 5.22
C HIS A 98 -32.49 20.88 4.66
N ALA A 99 -33.45 20.52 5.48
CA ALA A 99 -34.85 20.48 5.07
C ALA A 99 -35.02 19.84 3.66
N ASP A 100 -35.46 20.64 2.71
CA ASP A 100 -35.77 20.17 1.35
C ASP A 100 -34.64 20.38 0.33
N THR A 101 -33.51 20.96 0.73
CA THR A 101 -32.39 21.24 -0.19
C THR A 101 -31.13 20.48 0.22
N THR A 102 -30.44 19.95 -0.78
CA THR A 102 -29.15 19.31 -0.58
C THR A 102 -28.10 19.98 -1.44
N GLN A 103 -27.01 20.36 -0.80
CA GLN A 103 -25.85 20.89 -1.47
C GLN A 103 -24.77 19.83 -1.54
N LEU A 104 -24.21 19.67 -2.72
CA LEU A 104 -23.09 18.79 -2.98
C LEU A 104 -21.84 19.62 -3.17
N TYR A 105 -20.77 19.12 -2.59
CA TYR A 105 -19.43 19.69 -2.67
C TYR A 105 -18.51 18.64 -3.22
N ALA A 106 -17.70 19.01 -4.20
CA ALA A 106 -16.70 18.11 -4.77
C ALA A 106 -15.32 18.74 -4.74
N LEU A 107 -14.32 17.91 -4.49
CA LEU A 107 -12.91 18.28 -4.47
C LEU A 107 -12.14 17.21 -5.23
N ALA A 108 -11.16 17.63 -6.04
CA ALA A 108 -10.30 16.70 -6.77
C ALA A 108 -9.47 15.86 -5.80
N GLN A 109 -9.43 14.56 -6.03
CA GLN A 109 -8.65 13.62 -5.22
C GLN A 109 -7.15 13.94 -5.29
N SER A 110 -6.67 14.40 -6.44
CA SER A 110 -5.28 14.83 -6.64
C SER A 110 -4.87 15.94 -5.67
N ASP A 111 -5.76 16.90 -5.39
CA ASP A 111 -5.47 18.01 -4.48
C ASP A 111 -5.38 17.50 -3.04
N ILE A 112 -6.30 16.62 -2.65
CA ILE A 112 -6.29 15.98 -1.32
C ILE A 112 -4.99 15.22 -1.10
N GLU A 113 -4.60 14.40 -2.09
CA GLU A 113 -3.38 13.60 -2.03
C GLU A 113 -2.13 14.47 -1.98
N ALA A 114 -2.07 15.55 -2.77
CA ALA A 114 -0.94 16.48 -2.79
C ALA A 114 -0.75 17.16 -1.43
N TRP A 115 -1.83 17.63 -0.80
CA TRP A 115 -1.74 18.26 0.52
C TRP A 115 -1.40 17.25 1.62
N GLN A 116 -1.96 16.03 1.57
CA GLN A 116 -1.63 14.96 2.50
C GLN A 116 -0.15 14.57 2.38
N GLN A 117 0.35 14.41 1.17
CA GLN A 117 1.75 14.10 0.91
C GLN A 117 2.68 15.21 1.41
N SER A 118 2.33 16.47 1.15
CA SER A 118 3.10 17.61 1.62
C SER A 118 3.21 17.66 3.15
N ALA A 119 2.11 17.40 3.86
CA ALA A 119 2.09 17.32 5.31
C ALA A 119 2.89 16.12 5.84
N GLN A 120 2.77 14.95 5.21
CA GLN A 120 3.49 13.73 5.60
C GLN A 120 5.02 13.88 5.43
N LEU A 121 5.48 14.55 4.38
CA LEU A 121 6.90 14.81 4.15
C LEU A 121 7.55 15.60 5.30
N VAL A 122 6.78 16.41 6.00
CA VAL A 122 7.24 17.17 7.17
C VAL A 122 6.85 16.52 8.51
N GLY A 123 6.41 15.25 8.48
CA GLY A 123 6.07 14.50 9.69
C GLY A 123 4.76 14.93 10.37
N MET A 124 3.87 15.60 9.65
CA MET A 124 2.55 16.01 10.13
C MET A 124 1.45 15.14 9.52
N ASN A 125 0.34 14.99 10.24
CA ASN A 125 -0.80 14.21 9.77
C ASN A 125 -2.04 15.09 9.69
N ILE A 126 -2.60 15.22 8.49
CA ILE A 126 -3.90 15.89 8.31
C ILE A 126 -4.99 14.98 8.87
N VAL A 127 -5.78 15.47 9.78
CA VAL A 127 -6.93 14.75 10.36
C VAL A 127 -8.27 15.39 9.97
N ALA A 128 -8.22 16.64 9.52
CA ALA A 128 -9.37 17.34 8.95
C ALA A 128 -8.92 18.22 7.78
N LEU A 129 -9.70 18.21 6.71
CA LEU A 129 -9.49 18.98 5.49
C LEU A 129 -10.76 19.72 5.14
N LEU A 130 -10.76 21.03 5.33
CA LEU A 130 -11.94 21.88 5.29
C LEU A 130 -11.75 23.05 4.33
N PRO A 131 -12.79 23.50 3.61
CA PRO A 131 -12.71 24.72 2.81
C PRO A 131 -12.61 25.96 3.70
N ASP A 132 -11.81 26.90 3.28
CA ASP A 132 -11.45 28.10 4.06
C ASP A 132 -12.62 29.10 4.30
N PHE A 133 -13.68 29.05 3.49
CA PHE A 133 -14.86 29.87 3.75
C PHE A 133 -15.50 29.57 5.13
N LEU A 134 -15.23 28.37 5.67
CA LEU A 134 -15.72 27.99 7.01
C LEU A 134 -15.05 28.77 8.14
N LEU A 135 -13.94 29.45 7.89
CA LEU A 135 -13.28 30.33 8.84
C LEU A 135 -14.09 31.61 9.11
N LEU A 136 -14.99 31.98 8.19
CA LEU A 136 -15.85 33.12 8.35
C LEU A 136 -17.04 32.77 9.25
N PRO A 137 -17.53 33.69 10.13
CA PRO A 137 -18.77 33.50 10.84
C PRO A 137 -19.93 33.39 9.84
N PRO A 138 -20.88 32.47 10.05
CA PRO A 138 -22.10 32.46 9.22
C PRO A 138 -22.95 33.69 9.46
N PRO A 139 -23.62 34.21 8.43
CA PRO A 139 -24.66 35.21 8.63
C PRO A 139 -25.82 34.64 9.44
N GLU A 140 -26.63 35.48 10.04
CA GLU A 140 -27.78 35.06 10.84
C GLU A 140 -28.79 34.25 10.00
N GLU A 141 -29.32 33.17 10.60
CA GLU A 141 -30.30 32.33 9.92
C GLU A 141 -31.60 33.10 9.68
N GLY A 142 -32.08 33.09 8.45
CA GLY A 142 -33.27 33.79 8.01
C GLY A 142 -33.04 35.14 7.34
N ALA A 143 -31.83 35.68 7.42
CA ALA A 143 -31.42 36.88 6.71
C ALA A 143 -30.78 36.49 5.33
N GLY A 144 -31.52 35.81 4.45
CA GLY A 144 -31.01 35.41 3.10
C GLY A 144 -30.52 36.60 2.25
N GLN A 145 -30.45 37.77 2.84
CA GLN A 145 -29.99 39.03 2.31
C GLN A 145 -28.64 39.47 2.88
N GLN A 146 -28.05 38.69 3.78
CA GLN A 146 -26.75 39.00 4.40
C GLN A 146 -25.68 38.07 3.92
N VAL A 147 -24.44 38.57 3.74
CA VAL A 147 -23.26 37.80 3.51
C VAL A 147 -22.11 38.27 4.39
N THR A 148 -21.25 37.33 4.78
CA THR A 148 -20.01 37.64 5.47
C THR A 148 -18.87 37.64 4.46
N LEU A 149 -18.08 38.71 4.44
CA LEU A 149 -16.97 38.92 3.52
C LEU A 149 -15.68 39.11 4.32
N TYR A 150 -14.63 38.47 3.85
CA TYR A 150 -13.26 38.70 4.32
C TYR A 150 -12.36 38.95 3.13
N GLN A 151 -11.51 39.95 3.24
CA GLN A 151 -10.55 40.31 2.22
C GLN A 151 -9.17 40.54 2.84
N ASP A 152 -8.18 39.90 2.27
CA ASP A 152 -6.76 40.23 2.46
C ASP A 152 -6.06 40.41 1.10
N GLU A 153 -4.73 40.45 1.09
CA GLU A 153 -3.95 40.64 -0.14
C GLU A 153 -4.05 39.48 -1.13
N GLN A 154 -4.36 38.29 -0.66
CA GLN A 154 -4.30 37.06 -1.45
C GLN A 154 -5.68 36.43 -1.66
N THR A 155 -6.62 36.69 -0.77
CA THR A 155 -7.89 35.99 -0.74
C THR A 155 -9.06 36.95 -0.52
N LEU A 156 -10.13 36.71 -1.25
CA LEU A 156 -11.44 37.28 -1.00
C LEU A 156 -12.42 36.14 -0.77
N LEU A 157 -12.87 35.99 0.47
CA LEU A 157 -13.78 34.93 0.88
C LEU A 157 -15.14 35.48 1.17
N LEU A 158 -16.16 34.77 0.74
CA LEU A 158 -17.56 35.08 0.99
C LEU A 158 -18.25 33.90 1.64
N ARG A 159 -19.01 34.15 2.69
CA ARG A 159 -19.92 33.18 3.31
C ARG A 159 -21.36 33.70 3.25
N GLN A 160 -22.21 32.92 2.60
CA GLN A 160 -23.60 33.29 2.34
C GLN A 160 -24.57 32.66 3.36
N SER A 161 -24.19 31.49 3.88
CA SER A 161 -25.02 30.81 4.88
C SER A 161 -24.14 29.91 5.77
N LEU A 162 -24.76 29.22 6.69
CA LEU A 162 -24.07 28.19 7.48
C LEU A 162 -23.31 27.18 6.58
N ARG A 163 -23.79 26.98 5.38
CA ARG A 163 -23.33 25.93 4.47
C ARG A 163 -22.65 26.42 3.21
N GLN A 164 -23.07 27.58 2.70
CA GLN A 164 -22.58 28.13 1.45
C GLN A 164 -21.51 29.18 1.67
N GLY A 165 -20.43 29.03 0.96
CA GLY A 165 -19.36 30.00 0.90
C GLY A 165 -18.44 29.69 -0.27
N MET A 166 -17.68 30.66 -0.69
CA MET A 166 -16.77 30.55 -1.85
C MET A 166 -15.62 31.52 -1.74
N ALA A 167 -14.55 31.20 -2.45
CA ALA A 167 -13.55 32.19 -2.81
C ALA A 167 -14.07 33.03 -3.98
N VAL A 168 -13.88 34.32 -3.92
CA VAL A 168 -14.39 35.29 -4.89
C VAL A 168 -13.23 35.86 -5.67
N SER A 169 -13.23 35.73 -6.98
CA SER A 169 -12.22 36.37 -7.85
C SER A 169 -12.65 37.76 -8.30
N TYR A 170 -13.94 38.01 -8.41
CA TYR A 170 -14.50 39.28 -8.88
C TYR A 170 -15.81 39.61 -8.16
N LEU A 171 -15.75 40.56 -7.25
CA LEU A 171 -16.86 40.93 -6.36
C LEU A 171 -18.12 41.43 -7.09
N PRO A 172 -18.06 42.26 -8.15
CA PRO A 172 -19.24 42.69 -8.87
C PRO A 172 -20.13 41.57 -9.38
N LEU A 173 -19.54 40.48 -9.81
CA LEU A 173 -20.29 39.31 -10.29
C LEU A 173 -21.15 38.69 -9.15
N ILE A 174 -20.69 38.78 -7.93
CA ILE A 174 -21.45 38.30 -6.76
C ILE A 174 -22.69 39.14 -6.55
N PHE A 175 -22.60 40.45 -6.65
CA PHE A 175 -23.74 41.35 -6.50
C PHE A 175 -24.79 41.15 -7.60
N GLU A 176 -24.37 40.88 -8.83
CA GLU A 176 -25.25 40.50 -9.92
C GLU A 176 -25.93 39.15 -9.70
N ARG A 177 -25.20 38.19 -9.14
CA ARG A 177 -25.72 36.85 -8.86
C ARG A 177 -26.71 36.82 -7.70
N PHE A 178 -26.56 37.73 -6.74
CA PHE A 178 -27.41 37.84 -5.54
C PHE A 178 -28.15 39.19 -5.48
N PRO A 179 -29.11 39.40 -6.36
CA PRO A 179 -29.82 40.69 -6.46
C PRO A 179 -30.64 41.06 -5.20
N HIS A 180 -30.89 40.11 -4.30
CA HIS A 180 -31.60 40.29 -3.06
C HIS A 180 -30.69 40.60 -1.88
N LEU A 181 -29.40 40.73 -2.11
CA LEU A 181 -28.43 41.06 -1.08
C LEU A 181 -28.68 42.48 -0.60
N SER A 182 -28.77 42.65 0.71
CA SER A 182 -29.01 43.95 1.33
C SER A 182 -27.90 44.40 2.28
N GLU A 183 -27.17 43.42 2.83
CA GLU A 183 -26.15 43.70 3.84
C GLU A 183 -24.88 42.86 3.62
N VAL A 184 -23.73 43.48 3.77
CA VAL A 184 -22.43 42.87 3.74
C VAL A 184 -21.70 43.06 5.07
N MET A 185 -21.45 41.99 5.78
CA MET A 185 -20.64 41.98 7.00
C MET A 185 -19.17 41.80 6.61
N LEU A 186 -18.38 42.86 6.70
CA LEU A 186 -16.97 42.84 6.37
C LEU A 186 -16.13 42.58 7.62
N LEU A 187 -15.38 41.48 7.62
CA LEU A 187 -14.38 41.19 8.64
C LEU A 187 -13.17 42.10 8.45
N THR A 188 -12.83 42.85 9.47
CA THR A 188 -11.62 43.71 9.47
C THR A 188 -10.67 43.21 10.56
N SER A 189 -9.41 42.94 10.21
CA SER A 189 -8.39 42.60 11.20
C SER A 189 -8.24 43.75 12.21
N ILE A 190 -8.14 43.42 13.48
CA ILE A 190 -8.03 44.42 14.59
C ILE A 190 -6.79 45.32 14.39
N GLU A 191 -5.75 44.83 13.73
CA GLU A 191 -4.53 45.61 13.45
C GLU A 191 -4.76 46.77 12.48
N ALA A 192 -5.65 46.61 11.49
CA ALA A 192 -5.96 47.68 10.55
C ALA A 192 -6.66 48.94 11.24
N ASN A 193 -7.37 48.68 12.32
CA ASN A 193 -8.03 49.74 13.07
C ASN A 193 -7.07 50.55 13.98
N SER A 194 -6.00 49.93 14.48
CA SER A 194 -5.05 50.66 15.33
C SER A 194 -4.17 51.65 14.56
N LEU A 195 -3.89 51.36 13.28
CA LEU A 195 -3.16 52.26 12.39
C LEU A 195 -4.01 53.39 11.86
N ALA A 196 -5.34 53.21 11.70
CA ALA A 196 -6.23 54.23 11.22
C ALA A 196 -6.55 55.32 12.29
N ILE A 197 -6.34 55.03 13.57
CA ILE A 197 -6.56 55.99 14.67
C ILE A 197 -5.31 56.86 14.93
N SER A 198 -4.10 56.41 14.50
CA SER A 198 -2.89 57.15 14.71
C SER A 198 -2.57 58.17 13.60
N ASP A 199 -3.24 58.13 12.44
CA ASP A 199 -2.96 59.04 11.31
C ASP A 199 -3.70 60.41 11.40
N SER A 200 -4.48 60.65 12.49
CA SER A 200 -5.16 61.97 12.68
C SER A 200 -4.42 62.98 13.60
N ALA A 201 -3.24 62.65 14.08
CA ALA A 201 -2.44 63.59 14.90
C ALA A 201 -0.95 63.41 14.64
N THR A 202 -0.45 64.05 13.65
CA THR A 202 0.82 64.80 13.63
C THR A 202 1.26 65.08 12.19
N ASN A 203 1.04 66.33 11.79
CA ASN A 203 1.80 66.96 10.73
C ASN A 203 3.19 67.25 11.25
N GLU A 204 4.13 67.24 10.34
CA GLU A 204 5.41 67.88 10.29
C GLU A 204 6.68 67.07 10.65
N MET A 205 7.48 67.06 9.67
CA MET A 205 8.94 67.17 9.52
C MET A 205 9.74 65.94 9.02
N ASP A 206 9.99 66.03 7.74
CA ASP A 206 11.33 65.96 7.10
C ASP A 206 12.31 64.86 7.53
N SER A 207 12.52 63.89 6.64
CA SER A 207 13.89 63.57 6.14
C SER A 207 13.88 62.40 5.15
N MET A 208 14.67 62.64 4.09
CA MET A 208 15.12 61.75 3.04
C MET A 208 15.56 60.38 3.55
N GLY A 209 15.20 59.30 2.78
CA GLY A 209 15.99 58.10 2.76
C GLY A 209 15.29 56.82 2.36
N ILE A 210 15.49 56.44 1.10
CA ILE A 210 15.58 55.07 0.60
C ILE A 210 14.28 54.24 0.52
N ASN A 211 13.93 53.96 -0.70
CA ASN A 211 12.99 53.00 -1.27
C ASN A 211 12.85 51.69 -0.47
N ASP A 212 11.88 51.64 0.39
CA ASP A 212 11.14 50.40 0.72
C ASP A 212 9.66 50.72 0.44
N ILE A 213 9.14 50.18 -0.65
CA ILE A 213 7.74 50.26 -0.99
C ILE A 213 7.01 49.34 0.00
N PRO A 214 6.22 49.85 0.93
CA PRO A 214 5.58 49.03 1.91
C PRO A 214 4.43 48.25 1.25
N ALA A 215 4.44 46.93 1.38
CA ALA A 215 3.33 46.03 1.02
C ALA A 215 1.96 46.46 1.66
N ALA A 216 2.00 47.24 2.74
CA ALA A 216 0.83 47.80 3.42
C ALA A 216 -0.01 48.75 2.54
N SER A 217 0.56 49.41 1.55
CA SER A 217 -0.19 50.34 0.69
C SER A 217 -1.13 49.62 -0.33
N ALA A 218 -0.80 48.43 -0.76
CA ALA A 218 -1.61 47.65 -1.70
C ALA A 218 -2.90 47.13 -1.06
N THR A 219 -2.83 46.65 0.17
CA THR A 219 -3.98 46.13 0.93
C THR A 219 -5.00 47.20 1.23
N THR A 220 -4.53 48.38 1.61
CA THR A 220 -5.41 49.54 1.92
C THR A 220 -6.16 50.00 0.66
N SER A 221 -5.51 49.98 -0.50
CA SER A 221 -6.11 50.31 -1.79
C SER A 221 -7.20 49.31 -2.20
N SER A 222 -6.95 48.00 -2.03
CA SER A 222 -7.91 46.94 -2.38
C SER A 222 -9.13 46.94 -1.49
N MET A 223 -8.97 47.14 -0.18
CA MET A 223 -10.11 47.22 0.76
C MET A 223 -10.95 48.47 0.54
N ALA A 224 -10.31 49.61 0.22
CA ALA A 224 -11.05 50.85 -0.12
C ALA A 224 -11.88 50.67 -1.39
N GLN A 225 -11.35 49.98 -2.38
CA GLN A 225 -12.09 49.66 -3.60
C GLN A 225 -13.27 48.74 -3.34
N THR A 226 -13.12 47.73 -2.49
CA THR A 226 -14.24 46.86 -2.08
C THR A 226 -15.33 47.62 -1.37
N LYS A 227 -15.00 48.51 -0.42
CA LYS A 227 -15.96 49.36 0.24
C LYS A 227 -16.69 50.32 -0.70
N ALA A 228 -15.99 50.86 -1.70
CA ALA A 228 -16.59 51.71 -2.73
C ALA A 228 -17.59 50.94 -3.58
N LEU A 229 -17.25 49.72 -4.00
CA LEU A 229 -18.14 48.84 -4.76
C LEU A 229 -19.41 48.46 -3.98
N ILE A 230 -19.29 48.18 -2.67
CA ILE A 230 -20.42 47.86 -1.80
C ILE A 230 -21.36 49.10 -1.69
N ALA A 231 -20.76 50.28 -1.57
CA ALA A 231 -21.52 51.54 -1.49
C ALA A 231 -22.23 51.87 -2.84
N ASP A 232 -21.58 51.60 -3.97
CA ASP A 232 -22.16 51.81 -5.31
C ASP A 232 -23.40 50.94 -5.56
N HIS A 233 -23.41 49.71 -5.01
CA HIS A 233 -24.54 48.80 -5.04
C HIS A 233 -25.59 49.07 -3.94
N GLN A 234 -25.47 50.18 -3.18
CA GLN A 234 -26.39 50.60 -2.11
C GLN A 234 -26.59 49.54 -1.01
N LEU A 235 -25.57 48.69 -0.77
CA LEU A 235 -25.61 47.67 0.28
C LEU A 235 -25.20 48.23 1.62
N LEU A 236 -25.85 47.78 2.68
CA LEU A 236 -25.44 48.11 4.02
C LEU A 236 -24.12 47.44 4.36
N LEU A 237 -23.11 48.22 4.74
CA LEU A 237 -21.82 47.70 5.16
C LEU A 237 -21.72 47.70 6.68
N THR A 238 -21.68 46.50 7.27
CA THR A 238 -21.44 46.32 8.71
C THR A 238 -20.00 45.80 8.89
N SER A 239 -19.17 46.53 9.61
CA SER A 239 -17.81 46.10 9.91
C SER A 239 -17.77 45.27 11.19
N LEU A 240 -17.27 44.03 11.08
CA LEU A 240 -17.08 43.14 12.22
C LEU A 240 -15.59 43.15 12.62
N PRO A 241 -15.26 43.60 13.84
CA PRO A 241 -13.87 43.61 14.34
C PRO A 241 -13.47 42.21 14.79
N THR A 242 -13.55 41.23 13.88
CA THR A 242 -13.19 39.82 14.13
C THR A 242 -12.32 39.31 13.02
N THR A 243 -11.38 38.43 13.35
CA THR A 243 -10.58 37.72 12.39
C THR A 243 -11.25 36.41 12.01
N PRO A 244 -11.04 35.89 10.79
CA PRO A 244 -11.40 34.51 10.47
C PRO A 244 -10.89 33.55 11.54
N ALA A 245 -11.72 32.67 12.05
CA ALA A 245 -11.37 31.80 13.17
C ALA A 245 -11.64 30.31 12.84
N PRO A 246 -10.83 29.38 13.36
CA PRO A 246 -11.08 27.96 13.20
C PRO A 246 -12.43 27.56 13.78
N ILE A 247 -13.07 26.56 13.14
CA ILE A 247 -14.31 25.98 13.64
C ILE A 247 -14.06 24.96 14.74
N ASP A 248 -15.02 24.79 15.62
CA ASP A 248 -15.01 23.75 16.63
C ASP A 248 -15.19 22.38 16.02
N ASN A 249 -14.46 21.37 16.54
CA ASN A 249 -14.55 19.96 16.12
C ASN A 249 -14.45 19.73 14.61
N PRO A 250 -13.41 20.22 13.93
CA PRO A 250 -13.28 20.16 12.48
C PRO A 250 -13.29 18.75 11.92
N GLU A 251 -12.85 17.75 12.70
CA GLU A 251 -12.84 16.33 12.29
C GLU A 251 -14.24 15.78 12.01
N ARG A 252 -15.25 16.28 12.74
CA ARG A 252 -16.64 15.84 12.64
C ARG A 252 -17.48 16.66 11.68
N HIS A 253 -16.90 17.70 11.10
CA HIS A 253 -17.65 18.56 10.19
C HIS A 253 -18.05 17.81 8.93
N ALA A 254 -19.28 18.01 8.45
CA ALA A 254 -19.80 17.28 7.29
C ALA A 254 -19.05 17.58 5.98
N LEU A 255 -18.41 18.76 5.86
CA LEU A 255 -17.52 19.12 4.75
C LEU A 255 -16.08 18.71 4.97
N ASN A 256 -15.79 17.83 5.89
CA ASN A 256 -14.45 17.31 6.04
C ASN A 256 -14.12 16.36 4.87
N PHE A 257 -13.25 16.82 3.96
CA PHE A 257 -12.77 16.05 2.82
C PHE A 257 -11.66 15.05 3.18
N PHE A 258 -11.12 15.13 4.40
CA PHE A 258 -10.20 14.13 4.86
C PHE A 258 -10.91 12.78 4.91
N ILE A 259 -10.50 11.93 4.00
CA ILE A 259 -10.85 10.51 4.07
C ILE A 259 -9.79 9.92 4.98
N LYS A 260 -10.14 9.72 6.25
CA LYS A 260 -9.34 8.79 7.06
C LYS A 260 -9.24 7.55 6.20
N SER A 261 -8.05 7.23 5.74
CA SER A 261 -7.79 5.90 5.20
C SER A 261 -8.10 4.95 6.35
N THR A 262 -9.39 4.67 6.54
CA THR A 262 -9.79 3.49 7.30
C THR A 262 -9.06 2.40 6.57
N ASP A 263 -7.98 1.96 7.23
CA ASP A 263 -7.15 0.85 6.83
C ASP A 263 -7.84 0.05 5.76
N SER A 264 -7.25 0.11 4.56
CA SER A 264 -7.66 -0.62 3.39
C SER A 264 -8.92 -1.43 3.67
N GLN A 265 -10.10 -0.86 3.43
CA GLN A 265 -11.28 -1.72 3.35
C GLN A 265 -10.93 -2.64 2.21
N LEU A 266 -10.30 -3.78 2.59
CA LEU A 266 -10.05 -4.88 1.70
C LEU A 266 -11.27 -4.98 0.83
N SER A 267 -11.10 -4.71 -0.46
CA SER A 267 -12.16 -4.79 -1.46
C SER A 267 -13.08 -5.95 -1.09
N PRO A 268 -14.40 -5.80 -1.14
CA PRO A 268 -15.31 -6.92 -0.80
C PRO A 268 -14.93 -8.19 -1.55
N TYR A 269 -14.37 -8.07 -2.76
CA TYR A 269 -13.80 -9.17 -3.53
C TYR A 269 -12.58 -9.80 -2.84
N LEU A 270 -11.72 -8.99 -2.22
CA LEU A 270 -10.55 -9.51 -1.49
C LEU A 270 -10.98 -10.21 -0.18
N ARG A 271 -12.03 -9.74 0.48
CA ARG A 271 -12.62 -10.43 1.65
C ARG A 271 -13.20 -11.78 1.25
N VAL A 272 -13.92 -11.84 0.13
CA VAL A 272 -14.46 -13.10 -0.40
C VAL A 272 -13.31 -14.03 -0.82
N ALA A 273 -12.32 -13.54 -1.54
CA ALA A 273 -11.14 -14.31 -1.93
C ALA A 273 -10.37 -14.84 -0.71
N MET A 274 -10.24 -14.04 0.34
CA MET A 274 -9.58 -14.45 1.58
C MET A 274 -10.40 -15.51 2.35
N MET A 275 -11.73 -15.41 2.35
CA MET A 275 -12.60 -16.43 2.93
C MET A 275 -12.52 -17.76 2.16
N VAL A 276 -12.50 -17.71 0.82
CA VAL A 276 -12.32 -18.90 -0.03
C VAL A 276 -10.93 -19.52 0.20
N ALA A 277 -9.87 -18.73 0.25
CA ALA A 277 -8.53 -19.22 0.55
C ALA A 277 -8.43 -19.86 1.94
N LEU A 278 -9.03 -19.25 2.96
CA LEU A 278 -9.10 -19.83 4.31
C LEU A 278 -9.88 -21.14 4.34
N SER A 279 -11.03 -21.23 3.65
CA SER A 279 -11.81 -22.47 3.58
C SER A 279 -11.06 -23.58 2.85
N ALA A 280 -10.34 -23.26 1.78
CA ALA A 280 -9.48 -24.22 1.07
C ALA A 280 -8.34 -24.74 1.97
N LEU A 281 -7.72 -23.86 2.75
CA LEU A 281 -6.65 -24.22 3.70
C LEU A 281 -7.17 -25.14 4.82
N VAL A 282 -8.36 -24.87 5.35
CA VAL A 282 -9.01 -25.73 6.35
C VAL A 282 -9.34 -27.10 5.76
N LEU A 283 -9.84 -27.15 4.52
CA LEU A 283 -10.13 -28.42 3.83
C LEU A 283 -8.83 -29.21 3.59
N GLN A 284 -7.75 -28.55 3.21
CA GLN A 284 -6.44 -29.19 3.04
C GLN A 284 -5.90 -29.75 4.35
N MET A 285 -5.98 -28.98 5.44
CA MET A 285 -5.58 -29.47 6.76
C MET A 285 -6.44 -30.68 7.23
N ALA A 286 -7.73 -30.69 6.90
CA ALA A 286 -8.60 -31.81 7.22
C ALA A 286 -8.23 -33.07 6.43
N THR A 287 -7.92 -32.92 5.11
CA THR A 287 -7.46 -34.04 4.26
C THR A 287 -6.12 -34.57 4.72
N ASP A 288 -5.16 -33.69 5.05
CA ASP A 288 -3.86 -34.08 5.57
C ASP A 288 -3.98 -34.80 6.92
N GLY A 289 -4.90 -34.35 7.78
CA GLY A 289 -5.21 -35.02 9.05
C GLY A 289 -5.77 -36.42 8.88
N VAL A 290 -6.70 -36.62 7.92
CA VAL A 290 -7.25 -37.94 7.58
C VAL A 290 -6.16 -38.85 6.99
N GLN A 291 -5.34 -38.34 6.09
CA GLN A 291 -4.22 -39.08 5.52
C GLN A 291 -3.21 -39.48 6.60
N TRP A 292 -2.85 -38.55 7.49
CA TRP A 292 -1.95 -38.85 8.60
C TRP A 292 -2.51 -39.96 9.50
N TYR A 293 -3.81 -39.94 9.79
CA TYR A 293 -4.46 -41.00 10.56
C TYR A 293 -4.40 -42.34 9.85
N GLN A 294 -4.73 -42.40 8.56
CA GLN A 294 -4.67 -43.62 7.74
C GLN A 294 -3.24 -44.17 7.65
N TYR A 295 -2.23 -43.28 7.45
CA TYR A 295 -0.83 -43.68 7.43
C TYR A 295 -0.34 -44.22 8.78
N ASN A 296 -0.85 -43.66 9.86
CA ASN A 296 -0.49 -44.14 11.21
C ASN A 296 -1.07 -45.52 11.48
N GLU A 297 -2.30 -45.79 11.06
CA GLU A 297 -2.97 -47.09 11.17
C GLU A 297 -2.29 -48.15 10.26
N ALA A 298 -2.02 -47.81 9.00
CA ALA A 298 -1.29 -48.66 8.07
C ALA A 298 0.13 -48.97 8.57
N THR A 299 0.82 -47.95 9.15
CA THR A 299 2.14 -48.14 9.73
C THR A 299 2.14 -49.07 10.95
N ALA A 300 1.08 -48.99 11.78
CA ALA A 300 0.90 -49.88 12.92
C ALA A 300 0.66 -51.35 12.47
N ALA A 301 -0.21 -51.55 11.44
CA ALA A 301 -0.45 -52.86 10.86
C ALA A 301 0.82 -53.45 10.24
N THR A 302 1.55 -52.66 9.45
CA THR A 302 2.82 -53.07 8.84
C THR A 302 3.89 -53.41 9.89
N LYS A 303 3.97 -52.69 10.98
CA LYS A 303 4.91 -52.99 12.09
C LYS A 303 4.57 -54.33 12.75
N THR A 304 3.31 -54.63 12.95
CA THR A 304 2.89 -55.95 13.53
C THR A 304 3.17 -57.09 12.59
N GLU A 305 2.96 -56.93 11.29
CA GLU A 305 3.24 -57.90 10.27
C GLU A 305 4.76 -58.18 10.13
N ILE A 306 5.57 -57.12 10.08
CA ILE A 306 7.02 -57.22 10.07
C ILE A 306 7.55 -57.88 11.34
N ALA A 307 6.95 -57.55 12.52
CA ALA A 307 7.32 -58.19 13.77
C ALA A 307 7.04 -59.69 13.78
N ALA A 308 5.87 -60.09 13.24
CA ALA A 308 5.47 -61.47 13.13
C ALA A 308 6.39 -62.26 12.15
N GLN A 309 6.76 -61.62 11.01
CA GLN A 309 7.65 -62.20 10.03
C GLN A 309 9.10 -62.30 10.55
N TYR A 310 9.55 -61.32 11.32
CA TYR A 310 10.86 -61.35 11.98
C TYR A 310 10.92 -62.51 13.01
N GLN A 311 9.88 -62.69 13.85
CA GLN A 311 9.77 -63.78 14.79
C GLN A 311 9.72 -65.16 14.12
N SER A 312 9.16 -65.26 12.92
CA SER A 312 9.16 -66.54 12.16
C SER A 312 10.54 -66.91 11.64
N TRP A 313 11.44 -65.93 11.39
CA TRP A 313 12.79 -66.18 10.92
C TRP A 313 13.82 -66.34 12.07
N PHE A 314 13.58 -65.63 13.18
CA PHE A 314 14.47 -65.59 14.33
C PHE A 314 13.69 -65.92 15.62
N THR A 315 13.42 -67.19 15.84
CA THR A 315 12.54 -67.69 16.90
C THR A 315 13.03 -67.39 18.32
N ASP A 316 14.36 -67.18 18.51
CA ASP A 316 14.96 -67.03 19.81
C ASP A 316 15.30 -65.59 20.20
N GLU A 317 15.03 -64.58 19.33
CA GLU A 317 15.41 -63.19 19.62
C GLU A 317 14.20 -62.25 19.59
N PRO A 318 13.83 -61.62 20.71
CA PRO A 318 12.76 -60.64 20.70
C PRO A 318 13.18 -59.35 20.01
N LEU A 319 12.27 -58.80 19.18
CA LEU A 319 12.43 -57.50 18.56
C LEU A 319 12.48 -56.38 19.64
N SER A 320 13.58 -55.65 19.70
CA SER A 320 13.71 -54.47 20.56
C SER A 320 12.91 -53.30 19.97
N THR A 321 11.83 -52.90 20.64
CA THR A 321 11.00 -51.76 20.25
C THR A 321 11.70 -50.41 20.31
N ARG A 322 12.91 -50.33 20.90
CA ARG A 322 13.68 -49.07 21.06
C ARG A 322 14.68 -48.80 19.95
N THR A 323 15.06 -49.84 19.17
CA THR A 323 16.06 -49.69 18.12
C THR A 323 15.40 -49.78 16.76
N LYS A 324 15.76 -48.91 15.82
CA LYS A 324 15.22 -48.97 14.44
C LYS A 324 15.52 -50.35 13.87
N LEU A 325 14.50 -51.00 13.31
CA LEU A 325 14.57 -52.34 12.72
C LEU A 325 15.74 -52.46 11.74
N GLN A 326 16.04 -51.39 11.02
CA GLN A 326 17.13 -51.29 10.08
C GLN A 326 18.51 -51.50 10.73
N VAL A 327 18.72 -51.04 11.95
CA VAL A 327 19.97 -51.17 12.71
C VAL A 327 20.15 -52.58 13.24
N GLN A 328 19.10 -53.34 13.48
CA GLN A 328 19.15 -54.76 13.92
C GLN A 328 19.30 -55.73 12.75
N LEU A 329 18.67 -55.42 11.60
CA LEU A 329 18.75 -56.27 10.43
C LEU A 329 20.04 -56.11 9.64
N GLN A 330 20.61 -54.89 9.61
CA GLN A 330 21.78 -54.58 8.78
C GLN A 330 23.03 -55.45 9.08
N PRO A 331 23.44 -55.70 10.34
CA PRO A 331 24.57 -56.57 10.62
C PRO A 331 24.28 -58.05 10.30
N LYS A 332 23.02 -58.50 10.37
CA LYS A 332 22.65 -59.91 10.11
C LYS A 332 22.56 -60.20 8.62
N LEU A 333 22.06 -59.25 7.83
CA LEU A 333 22.02 -59.31 6.39
C LEU A 333 23.45 -59.23 5.78
N LEU A 334 24.39 -58.54 6.47
CA LEU A 334 25.76 -58.43 6.04
C LEU A 334 26.59 -59.70 6.40
N SER A 335 26.20 -60.45 7.42
CA SER A 335 26.89 -61.71 7.80
C SER A 335 26.53 -62.90 6.93
N ASP A 336 25.34 -62.90 6.34
CA ASP A 336 24.88 -64.02 5.50
C ASP A 336 25.13 -63.78 3.98
N SER A 337 25.52 -62.57 3.58
CA SER A 337 25.83 -62.25 2.21
C SER A 337 27.34 -62.01 2.03
N GLN A 338 28.09 -63.12 1.82
CA GLN A 338 29.47 -63.02 1.33
C GLN A 338 29.59 -62.57 -0.12
N ALA A 339 28.60 -61.90 -0.68
CA ALA A 339 28.73 -61.30 -2.00
C ALA A 339 27.72 -60.18 -2.30
N PRO A 340 27.94 -58.94 -1.92
CA PRO A 340 27.76 -57.87 -2.89
C PRO A 340 28.62 -56.60 -2.70
N ALA A 341 29.68 -56.63 -1.93
CA ALA A 341 30.54 -55.45 -1.75
C ALA A 341 31.19 -54.99 -3.09
N SER A 342 31.49 -55.94 -3.98
CA SER A 342 32.06 -55.66 -5.30
C SER A 342 31.07 -54.96 -6.25
N HIS A 343 29.77 -55.33 -6.23
CA HIS A 343 28.76 -54.74 -7.10
C HIS A 343 28.45 -53.31 -6.70
N MET A 344 28.33 -53.02 -5.41
CA MET A 344 28.11 -51.66 -4.90
C MET A 344 29.31 -50.76 -5.14
N ALA A 345 30.53 -51.28 -5.01
CA ALA A 345 31.74 -50.54 -5.35
C ALA A 345 31.84 -50.22 -6.86
N ALA A 346 31.47 -51.17 -7.71
CA ALA A 346 31.36 -50.96 -9.14
C ALA A 346 30.25 -49.89 -9.47
N LEU A 347 29.10 -49.98 -8.86
CA LEU A 347 27.99 -49.08 -9.07
C LEU A 347 28.34 -47.63 -8.63
N SER A 348 29.08 -47.47 -7.52
CA SER A 348 29.55 -46.15 -7.06
C SER A 348 30.52 -45.49 -8.03
N LYS A 349 31.29 -46.24 -8.78
CA LYS A 349 32.20 -45.75 -9.83
C LYS A 349 31.46 -45.44 -11.13
N ILE A 350 30.44 -46.23 -11.49
CA ILE A 350 29.71 -46.11 -12.76
C ILE A 350 28.67 -44.97 -12.69
N SER A 351 28.00 -44.77 -11.56
CA SER A 351 26.93 -43.77 -11.38
C SER A 351 27.33 -42.33 -11.78
N PRO A 352 28.48 -41.77 -11.37
CA PRO A 352 28.89 -40.43 -11.79
C PRO A 352 29.17 -40.33 -13.28
N LEU A 353 29.66 -41.43 -13.92
CA LEU A 353 29.95 -41.47 -15.36
C LEU A 353 28.68 -41.45 -16.21
N ILE A 354 27.63 -42.16 -15.80
CA ILE A 354 26.30 -42.07 -16.45
C ILE A 354 25.80 -40.65 -16.41
N LYS A 355 25.94 -39.97 -15.27
CA LYS A 355 25.49 -38.59 -15.09
C LYS A 355 26.30 -37.60 -15.95
N GLN A 356 27.61 -37.81 -16.11
CA GLN A 356 28.48 -36.94 -16.92
C GLN A 356 28.24 -37.11 -18.42
N SER A 357 27.90 -38.33 -18.88
CA SER A 357 27.69 -38.64 -20.29
C SER A 357 26.27 -38.35 -20.80
N SER A 358 25.42 -37.70 -20.00
CA SER A 358 24.02 -37.37 -20.35
C SER A 358 23.19 -38.60 -20.78
N LEU A 359 23.57 -39.79 -20.34
CA LEU A 359 22.85 -41.03 -20.60
C LEU A 359 21.74 -41.24 -19.59
N ARG A 360 20.67 -41.89 -20.02
CA ARG A 360 19.56 -42.26 -19.11
C ARG A 360 19.59 -43.78 -18.89
N ALA A 361 19.76 -44.18 -17.63
CA ALA A 361 19.61 -45.58 -17.26
C ALA A 361 18.11 -45.91 -17.12
N GLN A 362 17.65 -46.93 -17.82
CA GLN A 362 16.27 -47.40 -17.79
C GLN A 362 16.12 -48.60 -16.86
N THR A 363 17.05 -49.57 -16.95
CA THR A 363 16.98 -50.81 -16.17
C THR A 363 18.37 -51.16 -15.68
N LEU A 364 18.44 -51.65 -14.45
CA LEU A 364 19.67 -52.25 -13.87
C LEU A 364 19.35 -53.67 -13.46
N VAL A 365 20.09 -54.59 -13.96
CA VAL A 365 20.01 -56.02 -13.60
C VAL A 365 21.32 -56.43 -12.96
N MET A 366 21.28 -56.94 -11.75
CA MET A 366 22.43 -57.48 -11.03
C MET A 366 22.46 -58.99 -11.19
N GLN A 367 23.53 -59.50 -11.76
CA GLN A 367 23.81 -60.92 -11.85
C GLN A 367 25.00 -61.26 -10.92
N PRO A 368 25.17 -62.50 -10.49
CA PRO A 368 26.21 -62.81 -9.51
C PRO A 368 27.65 -62.43 -9.94
N SER A 369 27.96 -62.35 -11.22
CA SER A 369 29.27 -62.00 -11.76
C SER A 369 29.27 -60.72 -12.63
N ALA A 370 28.15 -60.11 -12.90
CA ALA A 370 28.04 -58.98 -13.81
C ALA A 370 26.91 -57.97 -13.45
N LEU A 371 27.12 -56.74 -13.83
CA LEU A 371 26.12 -55.70 -13.79
C LEU A 371 25.67 -55.33 -15.20
N SER A 372 24.40 -55.43 -15.50
CA SER A 372 23.85 -55.08 -16.81
C SER A 372 22.96 -53.85 -16.71
N PHE A 373 23.21 -52.84 -17.53
CA PHE A 373 22.42 -51.60 -17.59
C PHE A 373 21.80 -51.48 -18.99
N THR A 374 20.55 -51.12 -19.05
CA THR A 374 19.95 -50.64 -20.29
C THR A 374 20.03 -49.09 -20.26
N LEU A 375 20.77 -48.54 -21.23
CA LEU A 375 21.00 -47.10 -21.34
C LEU A 375 20.34 -46.57 -22.60
N ILE A 376 19.77 -45.35 -22.48
CA ILE A 376 19.24 -44.60 -23.62
C ILE A 376 20.17 -43.43 -23.89
N ALA A 377 20.57 -43.26 -25.13
CA ALA A 377 21.43 -42.19 -25.61
C ALA A 377 20.84 -41.45 -26.80
N PRO A 378 21.15 -40.17 -27.00
CA PRO A 378 20.71 -39.42 -28.18
C PRO A 378 21.38 -39.89 -29.46
N ASP A 379 22.58 -40.44 -29.38
CA ASP A 379 23.36 -40.97 -30.53
C ASP A 379 24.18 -42.22 -30.13
N ARG A 380 24.56 -42.98 -31.13
CA ARG A 380 25.34 -44.19 -30.92
C ARG A 380 26.78 -43.91 -30.42
N GLY A 381 27.35 -42.76 -30.84
CA GLY A 381 28.71 -42.39 -30.45
C GLY A 381 28.83 -42.17 -28.94
N SER A 382 27.78 -41.64 -28.30
CA SER A 382 27.74 -41.47 -26.85
C SER A 382 27.79 -42.80 -26.08
N LEU A 383 27.18 -43.87 -26.58
CA LEU A 383 27.25 -45.20 -25.99
C LEU A 383 28.63 -45.83 -26.12
N ASP A 384 29.27 -45.70 -27.31
CA ASP A 384 30.61 -46.19 -27.58
C ASP A 384 31.65 -45.44 -26.72
N GLN A 385 31.49 -44.12 -26.58
CA GLN A 385 32.36 -43.30 -25.76
C GLN A 385 32.21 -43.66 -24.26
N PHE A 386 30.99 -43.88 -23.80
CA PHE A 386 30.73 -44.30 -22.41
C PHE A 386 31.38 -45.64 -22.11
N THR A 387 31.23 -46.63 -23.01
CA THR A 387 31.84 -47.94 -22.86
C THR A 387 33.38 -47.86 -22.85
N SER A 388 33.94 -47.01 -23.72
CA SER A 388 35.38 -46.73 -23.72
C SER A 388 35.89 -46.13 -22.44
N THR A 389 35.10 -45.22 -21.86
CA THR A 389 35.41 -44.55 -20.58
C THR A 389 35.38 -45.56 -19.42
N LEU A 390 34.43 -46.48 -19.40
CA LEU A 390 34.37 -47.57 -18.42
C LEU A 390 35.60 -48.47 -18.49
N ILE A 391 36.02 -48.85 -19.73
CA ILE A 391 37.21 -49.63 -19.93
C ILE A 391 38.47 -48.87 -19.50
N ALA A 392 38.58 -47.61 -19.80
CA ALA A 392 39.67 -46.72 -19.35
C ALA A 392 39.81 -46.66 -17.85
N GLN A 393 38.68 -46.81 -17.12
CA GLN A 393 38.62 -46.82 -15.62
C GLN A 393 38.89 -48.24 -15.04
N GLY A 394 39.27 -49.19 -15.87
CA GLY A 394 39.61 -50.56 -15.43
C GLY A 394 38.39 -51.45 -15.20
N LEU A 395 37.21 -51.08 -15.73
CA LEU A 395 36.01 -51.91 -15.70
C LEU A 395 35.89 -52.68 -17.03
N ASN A 396 35.70 -53.99 -16.96
CA ASN A 396 35.52 -54.81 -18.16
C ASN A 396 34.08 -54.67 -18.67
N ALA A 397 33.83 -53.69 -19.54
CA ALA A 397 32.51 -53.35 -20.06
C ALA A 397 32.30 -53.78 -21.49
N LYS A 398 31.18 -54.41 -21.80
CA LYS A 398 30.80 -54.85 -23.17
C LYS A 398 29.45 -54.19 -23.53
N LEU A 399 29.39 -53.65 -24.73
CA LEU A 399 28.14 -53.13 -25.32
C LEU A 399 27.45 -54.29 -26.08
N ALA A 400 26.21 -54.57 -25.69
CA ALA A 400 25.38 -55.57 -26.32
C ALA A 400 24.03 -54.97 -26.73
N GLN A 401 23.44 -55.50 -27.80
CA GLN A 401 22.11 -55.20 -28.29
C GLN A 401 21.79 -53.66 -28.40
N VAL A 402 22.43 -53.04 -29.40
CA VAL A 402 22.08 -51.66 -29.76
C VAL A 402 20.86 -51.67 -30.67
N SER A 403 19.77 -51.04 -30.23
CA SER A 403 18.54 -50.84 -30.99
C SER A 403 18.22 -49.35 -31.11
N SER A 404 17.68 -48.94 -32.25
CA SER A 404 17.19 -47.58 -32.45
C SER A 404 15.67 -47.54 -32.21
N ASN A 405 15.19 -46.57 -31.52
CA ASN A 405 13.77 -46.31 -31.31
C ASN A 405 13.21 -45.41 -32.43
N ASP A 406 11.90 -45.43 -32.68
CA ASP A 406 11.22 -44.61 -33.70
C ASP A 406 11.40 -43.10 -33.48
N GLN A 407 11.90 -42.70 -32.33
CA GLN A 407 12.20 -41.30 -31.97
C GLN A 407 13.67 -40.90 -32.23
N GLY A 408 14.44 -41.74 -32.91
CA GLY A 408 15.84 -41.47 -33.19
C GLY A 408 16.81 -41.62 -32.00
N GLN A 409 16.34 -42.19 -30.89
CA GLN A 409 17.17 -42.48 -29.71
C GLN A 409 17.71 -43.92 -29.82
N PHE A 410 18.93 -44.13 -29.32
CA PHE A 410 19.55 -45.42 -29.27
C PHE A 410 19.47 -46.02 -27.88
N SER A 411 18.98 -47.25 -27.78
CA SER A 411 18.97 -48.04 -26.56
C SER A 411 19.98 -49.15 -26.65
N ALA A 412 20.81 -49.32 -25.66
CA ALA A 412 21.81 -50.38 -25.61
C ALA A 412 21.94 -50.99 -24.22
N GLN A 413 22.24 -52.26 -24.18
CA GLN A 413 22.60 -52.97 -22.97
C GLN A 413 24.12 -52.97 -22.79
N VAL A 414 24.58 -52.39 -21.67
CA VAL A 414 25.99 -52.42 -21.29
C VAL A 414 26.15 -53.40 -20.13
N THR A 415 27.00 -54.39 -20.31
CA THR A 415 27.30 -55.36 -19.26
C THR A 415 28.73 -55.13 -18.77
N VAL A 416 28.87 -55.04 -17.48
CA VAL A 416 30.14 -54.82 -16.76
C VAL A 416 30.41 -56.03 -15.91
N ASP A 417 31.49 -56.75 -16.22
CA ASP A 417 31.93 -57.89 -15.44
C ASP A 417 32.57 -57.46 -14.16
N VAL A 418 32.03 -57.91 -13.03
CA VAL A 418 32.54 -57.61 -11.71
C VAL A 418 33.50 -58.78 -11.33
N VAL A 419 34.77 -58.65 -11.73
CA VAL A 419 35.78 -59.61 -11.33
C VAL A 419 36.23 -59.34 -9.90
N GLU A 420 36.09 -60.30 -9.04
CA GLU A 420 36.70 -60.28 -7.71
C GLU A 420 38.27 -60.38 -7.94
N ASN A 421 38.94 -59.24 -7.72
CA ASN A 421 40.40 -59.26 -7.63
C ASN A 421 40.77 -59.91 -6.28
N SER A 422 40.86 -61.24 -6.36
CA SER A 422 41.63 -62.02 -5.42
C SER A 422 43.12 -61.99 -5.82
N ASP A 423 43.75 -60.81 -5.56
CA ASP A 423 45.23 -60.82 -5.63
C ASP A 423 45.83 -59.95 -4.51
N THR A 424 46.65 -60.66 -3.79
CA THR A 424 47.83 -60.27 -3.00
C THR A 424 47.61 -59.71 -1.62
N ALA A 425 47.48 -60.66 -0.73
CA ALA A 425 48.11 -60.54 0.60
C ALA A 425 49.36 -61.42 0.62
N ASN A 426 50.46 -60.96 0.06
CA ASN A 426 51.76 -61.51 0.33
C ASN A 426 52.61 -60.40 0.95
N THR A 427 52.61 -60.34 2.26
CA THR A 427 53.55 -59.52 3.04
C THR A 427 54.52 -60.50 3.70
N PRO A 428 55.79 -60.51 3.38
CA PRO A 428 56.77 -61.28 4.15
C PRO A 428 57.05 -60.53 5.45
N ALA A 429 57.00 -61.27 6.55
CA ALA A 429 57.56 -60.90 7.80
C ALA A 429 59.05 -60.67 7.66
N ALA A 430 59.57 -59.59 8.20
CA ALA A 430 60.97 -59.44 8.50
C ALA A 430 61.11 -58.61 9.78
N SER A 431 61.61 -59.29 10.78
CA SER A 431 62.46 -58.96 11.92
C SER A 431 62.14 -57.64 12.70
#